data_6b159eaf7805cc064e9966b215c63611
#
_entry.id   6b159eaf7805cc064e9966b215c63611
#
_cell.length_a   1.000
_cell.length_b   1.000
_cell.length_c   1.000
_cell.angle_alpha   90.00
_cell.angle_beta   90.00
_cell.angle_gamma   90.00
#
_symmetry.space_group_name_H-M   'P 1'
#
loop_
_entity.id
_entity.type
_entity.pdbx_description
1 polymer ?
#
loop_
_entity_poly.entity_id
_entity_poly.type
_entity_poly.pdbx_seq_one_letter_code
_entity_poly.pdbx_strand_id
1 'polypeptide(L)'
;MGTLKRQKKIIKRVRNYVMITVAAFIYAISISLFLDPNNIAPGGITGVAILINRFTNIPTGTLNLILNVPIVLLGLLKFGPKFIASTFYALAAITVFTNYLTPFGAVTQDLLIASVIGGALLAISLAMTFKAGATTGGSDIIVKVMRLRWKHVKTGVLFLVFDALVIIASWIVFRDLTVAFYAGVAVAVDSVVMDYVLYGPDEAKLIYIISDHPQRIRERILEELDITATLISAKGAYSMQDKQVVMVVMRKQMAPLAEEIVKDEDPNAFMIVSSASEIFGEGYKDIRRERL
;
A
#
# COMPACT_ATOMS: atom_id res chain seq x y z
N MET A 1 -34.92 -4.08 11.67
CA MET A 1 -33.47 -4.42 11.50
C MET A 1 -32.97 -4.36 10.04
N GLY A 2 -33.78 -4.62 9.02
CA GLY A 2 -33.39 -4.60 7.60
C GLY A 2 -33.07 -3.23 7.02
N THR A 3 -33.83 -2.21 7.37
CA THR A 3 -33.67 -0.83 6.86
C THR A 3 -32.36 -0.17 7.29
N LEU A 4 -31.96 -0.30 8.53
CA LEU A 4 -30.68 0.23 9.05
C LEU A 4 -29.44 -0.44 8.39
N LYS A 5 -29.49 -1.75 8.14
CA LYS A 5 -28.41 -2.44 7.39
C LYS A 5 -28.33 -1.98 5.94
N ARG A 6 -29.48 -1.71 5.29
CA ARG A 6 -29.55 -1.21 3.92
C ARG A 6 -29.00 0.23 3.82
N GLN A 7 -29.37 1.11 4.75
CA GLN A 7 -28.84 2.47 4.82
C GLN A 7 -27.32 2.50 5.02
N LYS A 8 -26.77 1.74 5.97
CA LYS A 8 -25.31 1.62 6.18
C LYS A 8 -24.59 1.17 4.92
N LYS A 9 -25.17 0.24 4.14
CA LYS A 9 -24.59 -0.26 2.88
C LYS A 9 -24.59 0.81 1.79
N ILE A 10 -25.64 1.63 1.69
CA ILE A 10 -25.72 2.75 0.74
C ILE A 10 -24.68 3.82 1.09
N ILE A 11 -24.63 4.25 2.36
CA ILE A 11 -23.68 5.25 2.84
C ILE A 11 -22.22 4.79 2.56
N LYS A 12 -21.92 3.51 2.80
CA LYS A 12 -20.57 2.95 2.50
C LYS A 12 -20.27 3.03 0.99
N ARG A 13 -21.26 2.72 0.13
CA ARG A 13 -21.06 2.82 -1.33
C ARG A 13 -20.79 4.25 -1.76
N VAL A 14 -21.64 5.21 -1.33
CA VAL A 14 -21.46 6.63 -1.67
C VAL A 14 -20.08 7.11 -1.21
N ARG A 15 -19.68 6.81 0.02
CA ARG A 15 -18.34 7.14 0.53
C ARG A 15 -17.21 6.57 -0.35
N ASN A 16 -17.33 5.31 -0.80
CA ASN A 16 -16.33 4.70 -1.64
C ASN A 16 -16.23 5.40 -3.01
N TYR A 17 -17.35 5.72 -3.66
CA TYR A 17 -17.32 6.44 -4.93
C TYR A 17 -16.78 7.86 -4.78
N VAL A 18 -17.11 8.58 -3.71
CA VAL A 18 -16.51 9.90 -3.41
C VAL A 18 -15.00 9.75 -3.23
N MET A 19 -14.54 8.72 -2.49
CA MET A 19 -13.12 8.47 -2.28
C MET A 19 -12.40 8.15 -3.60
N ILE A 20 -13.02 7.37 -4.50
CA ILE A 20 -12.48 7.09 -5.83
C ILE A 20 -12.39 8.37 -6.66
N THR A 21 -13.40 9.25 -6.61
CA THR A 21 -13.38 10.51 -7.35
C THR A 21 -12.25 11.43 -6.88
N VAL A 22 -12.08 11.59 -5.56
CA VAL A 22 -10.97 12.37 -4.99
C VAL A 22 -9.62 11.74 -5.36
N ALA A 23 -9.50 10.42 -5.25
CA ALA A 23 -8.31 9.71 -5.66
C ALA A 23 -7.98 9.92 -7.14
N ALA A 24 -8.97 9.82 -8.03
CA ALA A 24 -8.81 10.07 -9.47
C ALA A 24 -8.34 11.50 -9.77
N PHE A 25 -8.81 12.48 -9.00
CA PHE A 25 -8.35 13.86 -9.15
C PHE A 25 -6.90 14.04 -8.69
N ILE A 26 -6.51 13.45 -7.55
CA ILE A 26 -5.11 13.44 -7.06
C ILE A 26 -4.20 12.73 -8.08
N TYR A 27 -4.65 11.60 -8.64
CA TYR A 27 -3.95 10.89 -9.70
C TYR A 27 -3.68 11.80 -10.90
N ALA A 28 -4.71 12.51 -11.35
CA ALA A 28 -4.62 13.41 -12.49
C ALA A 28 -3.64 14.57 -12.24
N ILE A 29 -3.62 15.14 -11.03
CA ILE A 29 -2.62 16.12 -10.62
C ILE A 29 -1.21 15.54 -10.74
N SER A 30 -0.99 14.34 -10.19
CA SER A 30 0.31 13.66 -10.25
C SER A 30 0.78 13.51 -11.70
N ILE A 31 -0.05 12.92 -12.54
CA ILE A 31 0.32 12.61 -13.93
C ILE A 31 0.43 13.86 -14.77
N SER A 32 -0.63 14.71 -14.83
CA SER A 32 -0.70 15.79 -15.79
C SER A 32 0.16 17.02 -15.46
N LEU A 33 0.46 17.22 -14.16
CA LEU A 33 1.17 18.44 -13.73
C LEU A 33 2.62 18.18 -13.28
N PHE A 34 2.96 16.91 -12.96
CA PHE A 34 4.31 16.58 -12.47
C PHE A 34 5.03 15.56 -13.36
N LEU A 35 4.44 14.39 -13.62
CA LEU A 35 5.16 13.27 -14.23
C LEU A 35 5.21 13.36 -15.76
N ASP A 36 4.05 13.40 -16.41
CA ASP A 36 3.93 13.40 -17.88
C ASP A 36 4.63 14.60 -18.56
N PRO A 37 4.45 15.86 -18.10
CA PRO A 37 5.14 17.00 -18.72
C PRO A 37 6.66 16.96 -18.58
N ASN A 38 7.18 16.24 -17.60
CA ASN A 38 8.61 16.03 -17.37
C ASN A 38 9.13 14.72 -17.99
N ASN A 39 8.31 14.01 -18.79
CA ASN A 39 8.63 12.72 -19.40
C ASN A 39 8.97 11.61 -18.39
N ILE A 40 8.56 11.75 -17.12
CA ILE A 40 8.80 10.77 -16.07
C ILE A 40 7.73 9.69 -16.15
N ALA A 41 8.09 8.47 -16.56
CA ALA A 41 7.20 7.32 -16.64
C ALA A 41 7.27 6.50 -15.32
N PRO A 42 6.25 6.61 -14.43
CA PRO A 42 6.30 6.06 -13.07
C PRO A 42 6.11 4.54 -12.99
N GLY A 43 6.38 3.80 -14.05
CA GLY A 43 6.09 2.38 -14.13
C GLY A 43 4.63 2.06 -14.52
N GLY A 44 4.26 0.80 -14.43
CA GLY A 44 2.91 0.34 -14.71
C GLY A 44 2.40 0.66 -16.12
N ILE A 45 1.10 0.48 -16.34
CA ILE A 45 0.43 0.82 -17.61
C ILE A 45 0.42 2.33 -17.86
N THR A 46 0.41 3.12 -16.81
CA THR A 46 0.49 4.58 -16.91
C THR A 46 1.82 5.03 -17.49
N GLY A 47 2.92 4.41 -17.05
CA GLY A 47 4.23 4.66 -17.64
C GLY A 47 4.24 4.31 -19.13
N VAL A 48 3.67 3.17 -19.51
CA VAL A 48 3.50 2.79 -20.92
C VAL A 48 2.66 3.82 -21.69
N ALA A 49 1.60 4.37 -21.10
CA ALA A 49 0.77 5.40 -21.72
C ALA A 49 1.57 6.69 -21.98
N ILE A 50 2.42 7.12 -21.02
CA ILE A 50 3.31 8.27 -21.19
C ILE A 50 4.31 8.05 -22.34
N LEU A 51 4.89 6.84 -22.42
CA LEU A 51 5.81 6.48 -23.50
C LEU A 51 5.14 6.52 -24.89
N ILE A 52 3.91 5.99 -24.99
CA ILE A 52 3.15 5.98 -26.25
C ILE A 52 2.69 7.40 -26.63
N ASN A 53 2.32 8.24 -25.66
CA ASN A 53 1.94 9.63 -25.89
C ASN A 53 3.02 10.38 -26.69
N ARG A 54 4.30 10.12 -26.40
CA ARG A 54 5.45 10.75 -27.08
C ARG A 54 5.43 10.54 -28.60
N PHE A 55 4.90 9.41 -29.09
CA PHE A 55 4.87 9.10 -30.51
C PHE A 55 3.51 9.39 -31.18
N THR A 56 2.44 9.41 -30.40
CA THR A 56 1.08 9.46 -30.95
C THR A 56 0.38 10.79 -30.76
N ASN A 57 0.85 11.63 -29.82
CA ASN A 57 0.19 12.84 -29.34
C ASN A 57 -1.24 12.62 -28.81
N ILE A 58 -1.62 11.34 -28.53
CA ILE A 58 -2.89 11.02 -27.89
C ILE A 58 -2.74 11.32 -26.38
N PRO A 59 -3.68 12.05 -25.76
CA PRO A 59 -3.58 12.39 -24.34
C PRO A 59 -3.36 11.16 -23.45
N THR A 60 -2.45 11.25 -22.48
CA THR A 60 -2.03 10.16 -21.60
C THR A 60 -3.20 9.54 -20.88
N GLY A 61 -4.19 10.32 -20.41
CA GLY A 61 -5.41 9.80 -19.80
C GLY A 61 -6.21 8.89 -20.73
N THR A 62 -6.32 9.27 -22.01
CA THR A 62 -7.01 8.46 -23.04
C THR A 62 -6.25 7.17 -23.33
N LEU A 63 -4.93 7.25 -23.49
CA LEU A 63 -4.07 6.07 -23.69
C LEU A 63 -4.17 5.10 -22.51
N ASN A 64 -4.13 5.65 -21.29
CA ASN A 64 -4.28 4.85 -20.08
C ASN A 64 -5.62 4.08 -20.08
N LEU A 65 -6.72 4.74 -20.46
CA LEU A 65 -8.02 4.06 -20.59
C LEU A 65 -7.98 2.95 -21.64
N ILE A 66 -7.49 3.25 -22.86
CA ILE A 66 -7.44 2.29 -23.98
C ILE A 66 -6.63 1.06 -23.58
N LEU A 67 -5.45 1.23 -22.99
CA LEU A 67 -4.58 0.15 -22.56
C LEU A 67 -5.19 -0.67 -21.42
N ASN A 68 -5.98 -0.04 -20.55
CA ASN A 68 -6.61 -0.71 -19.42
C ASN A 68 -7.89 -1.47 -19.78
N VAL A 69 -8.63 -1.11 -20.83
CA VAL A 69 -9.86 -1.80 -21.22
C VAL A 69 -9.66 -3.32 -21.38
N PRO A 70 -8.68 -3.83 -22.15
CA PRO A 70 -8.47 -5.27 -22.28
C PRO A 70 -8.07 -5.94 -20.95
N ILE A 71 -7.29 -5.24 -20.12
CA ILE A 71 -6.83 -5.74 -18.81
C ILE A 71 -8.01 -5.86 -17.84
N VAL A 72 -8.89 -4.86 -17.82
CA VAL A 72 -10.10 -4.86 -16.99
C VAL A 72 -11.07 -5.95 -17.45
N LEU A 73 -11.21 -6.18 -18.75
CA LEU A 73 -12.01 -7.29 -19.29
C LEU A 73 -11.46 -8.66 -18.87
N LEU A 74 -10.14 -8.84 -18.88
CA LEU A 74 -9.51 -10.05 -18.32
C LEU A 74 -9.77 -10.19 -16.81
N GLY A 75 -9.75 -9.08 -16.09
CA GLY A 75 -10.08 -9.03 -14.66
C GLY A 75 -11.53 -9.42 -14.37
N LEU A 76 -12.48 -9.11 -15.27
CA LEU A 76 -13.90 -9.45 -15.14
C LEU A 76 -14.12 -10.95 -14.95
N LEU A 77 -13.36 -11.76 -15.69
CA LEU A 77 -13.45 -13.22 -15.66
C LEU A 77 -13.00 -13.82 -14.31
N LYS A 78 -12.22 -13.07 -13.52
CA LYS A 78 -11.59 -13.58 -12.29
C LYS A 78 -12.11 -12.92 -10.99
N PHE A 79 -12.44 -11.61 -11.02
CA PHE A 79 -12.74 -10.82 -9.81
C PHE A 79 -14.20 -10.40 -9.67
N GLY A 80 -15.02 -10.68 -10.68
CA GLY A 80 -16.46 -10.45 -10.64
C GLY A 80 -16.91 -9.01 -10.95
N PRO A 81 -18.23 -8.82 -11.24
CA PRO A 81 -18.74 -7.59 -11.85
C PRO A 81 -18.71 -6.35 -10.95
N LYS A 82 -18.78 -6.52 -9.62
CA LYS A 82 -18.77 -5.37 -8.70
C LYS A 82 -17.42 -4.67 -8.63
N PHE A 83 -16.35 -5.45 -8.62
CA PHE A 83 -14.98 -4.94 -8.64
C PHE A 83 -14.70 -4.22 -9.95
N ILE A 84 -15.14 -4.79 -11.06
CA ILE A 84 -14.97 -4.20 -12.40
C ILE A 84 -15.75 -2.89 -12.55
N ALA A 85 -16.98 -2.79 -12.05
CA ALA A 85 -17.75 -1.55 -12.12
C ALA A 85 -17.09 -0.39 -11.38
N SER A 86 -16.53 -0.63 -10.18
CA SER A 86 -15.80 0.40 -9.44
C SER A 86 -14.46 0.76 -10.11
N THR A 87 -13.78 -0.21 -10.69
CA THR A 87 -12.53 0.00 -11.44
C THR A 87 -12.77 0.77 -12.73
N PHE A 88 -13.82 0.45 -13.47
CA PHE A 88 -14.18 1.18 -14.68
C PHE A 88 -14.56 2.63 -14.38
N TYR A 89 -15.30 2.87 -13.29
CA TYR A 89 -15.58 4.20 -12.81
C TYR A 89 -14.31 4.99 -12.46
N ALA A 90 -13.36 4.34 -11.75
CA ALA A 90 -12.08 4.96 -11.42
C ALA A 90 -11.29 5.35 -12.68
N LEU A 91 -11.19 4.44 -13.65
CA LEU A 91 -10.52 4.70 -14.94
C LEU A 91 -11.17 5.84 -15.72
N ALA A 92 -12.50 5.87 -15.79
CA ALA A 92 -13.23 6.95 -16.47
C ALA A 92 -12.97 8.31 -15.79
N ALA A 93 -13.04 8.37 -14.46
CA ALA A 93 -12.75 9.57 -13.69
C ALA A 93 -11.30 10.04 -13.86
N ILE A 94 -10.33 9.11 -13.78
CA ILE A 94 -8.90 9.37 -14.04
C ILE A 94 -8.73 9.96 -15.44
N THR A 95 -9.32 9.35 -16.46
CA THR A 95 -9.21 9.81 -17.85
C THR A 95 -9.73 11.24 -18.02
N VAL A 96 -10.91 11.52 -17.48
CA VAL A 96 -11.53 12.85 -17.57
C VAL A 96 -10.64 13.89 -16.89
N PHE A 97 -10.23 13.66 -15.66
CA PHE A 97 -9.42 14.61 -14.90
C PHE A 97 -8.01 14.78 -15.48
N THR A 98 -7.36 13.69 -15.92
CA THR A 98 -6.03 13.76 -16.53
C THR A 98 -6.06 14.58 -17.82
N ASN A 99 -7.00 14.28 -18.72
CA ASN A 99 -7.12 15.03 -19.97
C ASN A 99 -7.54 16.49 -19.74
N TYR A 100 -8.32 16.78 -18.69
CA TYR A 100 -8.71 18.14 -18.33
C TYR A 100 -7.52 18.94 -17.79
N LEU A 101 -6.62 18.32 -17.02
CA LEU A 101 -5.46 18.98 -16.44
C LEU A 101 -4.25 19.06 -17.37
N THR A 102 -4.13 18.20 -18.37
CA THR A 102 -3.00 18.18 -19.32
C THR A 102 -2.69 19.57 -19.96
N PRO A 103 -3.67 20.42 -20.36
CA PRO A 103 -3.37 21.71 -20.97
C PRO A 103 -2.69 22.72 -20.03
N PHE A 104 -2.72 22.51 -18.71
CA PHE A 104 -2.09 23.42 -17.75
C PHE A 104 -0.57 23.28 -17.71
N GLY A 105 -0.01 22.17 -18.22
CA GLY A 105 1.42 21.92 -18.30
C GLY A 105 2.08 21.64 -16.96
N ALA A 106 3.41 21.67 -16.95
CA ALA A 106 4.20 21.35 -15.76
C ALA A 106 4.13 22.45 -14.70
N VAL A 107 3.87 22.07 -13.44
CA VAL A 107 4.00 22.97 -12.27
C VAL A 107 5.47 23.25 -11.97
N THR A 108 6.35 22.30 -12.25
CA THR A 108 7.80 22.43 -12.11
C THR A 108 8.52 21.68 -13.23
N GLN A 109 9.67 22.18 -13.61
CA GLN A 109 10.59 21.51 -14.55
C GLN A 109 11.75 20.83 -13.83
N ASP A 110 11.83 20.96 -12.50
CA ASP A 110 12.80 20.24 -11.69
C ASP A 110 12.39 18.77 -11.59
N LEU A 111 13.21 17.89 -12.16
CA LEU A 111 12.93 16.46 -12.26
C LEU A 111 12.87 15.78 -10.87
N LEU A 112 13.67 16.27 -9.91
CA LEU A 112 13.65 15.73 -8.54
C LEU A 112 12.32 16.08 -7.85
N ILE A 113 11.93 17.34 -7.89
CA ILE A 113 10.66 17.80 -7.30
C ILE A 113 9.48 17.10 -7.98
N ALA A 114 9.51 17.01 -9.32
CA ALA A 114 8.47 16.35 -10.09
C ALA A 114 8.36 14.86 -9.75
N SER A 115 9.47 14.14 -9.62
CA SER A 115 9.48 12.72 -9.29
C SER A 115 9.02 12.44 -7.86
N VAL A 116 9.47 13.23 -6.87
CA VAL A 116 9.11 13.04 -5.47
C VAL A 116 7.65 13.40 -5.22
N ILE A 117 7.22 14.60 -5.64
CA ILE A 117 5.82 15.03 -5.42
C ILE A 117 4.87 14.22 -6.29
N GLY A 118 5.20 14.02 -7.57
CA GLY A 118 4.42 13.22 -8.49
C GLY A 118 4.26 11.78 -7.99
N GLY A 119 5.36 11.11 -7.62
CA GLY A 119 5.34 9.76 -7.06
C GLY A 119 4.51 9.66 -5.77
N ALA A 120 4.67 10.62 -4.85
CA ALA A 120 3.90 10.63 -3.60
C ALA A 120 2.39 10.83 -3.83
N LEU A 121 1.99 11.75 -4.72
CA LEU A 121 0.59 11.96 -5.08
C LEU A 121 0.00 10.73 -5.79
N LEU A 122 0.77 10.07 -6.65
CA LEU A 122 0.38 8.84 -7.32
C LEU A 122 0.09 7.76 -6.28
N ALA A 123 1.01 7.53 -5.35
CA ALA A 123 0.88 6.57 -4.26
C ALA A 123 -0.37 6.79 -3.41
N ILE A 124 -0.61 8.04 -2.98
CA ILE A 124 -1.81 8.41 -2.21
C ILE A 124 -3.08 8.07 -2.98
N SER A 125 -3.13 8.42 -4.27
CA SER A 125 -4.26 8.11 -5.14
C SER A 125 -4.51 6.61 -5.28
N LEU A 126 -3.46 5.83 -5.56
CA LEU A 126 -3.54 4.36 -5.68
C LEU A 126 -4.03 3.74 -4.39
N ALA A 127 -3.44 4.12 -3.25
CA ALA A 127 -3.83 3.61 -1.94
C ALA A 127 -5.29 3.95 -1.57
N MET A 128 -5.75 5.17 -1.87
CA MET A 128 -7.16 5.56 -1.66
C MET A 128 -8.10 4.73 -2.54
N THR A 129 -7.75 4.50 -3.79
CA THR A 129 -8.53 3.69 -4.73
C THR A 129 -8.65 2.24 -4.25
N PHE A 130 -7.56 1.64 -3.76
CA PHE A 130 -7.57 0.30 -3.17
C PHE A 130 -8.40 0.23 -1.89
N LYS A 131 -8.29 1.22 -0.99
CA LYS A 131 -9.13 1.30 0.23
C LYS A 131 -10.62 1.44 -0.10
N ALA A 132 -10.97 2.02 -1.25
CA ALA A 132 -12.34 2.11 -1.74
C ALA A 132 -12.86 0.80 -2.37
N GLY A 133 -12.00 -0.21 -2.54
CA GLY A 133 -12.35 -1.50 -3.15
C GLY A 133 -12.40 -1.44 -4.68
N ALA A 134 -11.61 -0.56 -5.28
CA ALA A 134 -11.37 -0.48 -6.71
C ALA A 134 -9.88 -0.60 -7.01
N THR A 135 -9.50 -0.57 -8.28
CA THR A 135 -8.13 -0.40 -8.75
C THR A 135 -8.11 0.62 -9.88
N THR A 136 -6.95 1.17 -10.16
CA THR A 136 -6.74 2.04 -11.33
C THR A 136 -6.61 1.25 -12.63
N GLY A 137 -6.86 -0.07 -12.59
CA GLY A 137 -6.57 -0.97 -13.71
C GLY A 137 -5.10 -1.37 -13.71
N GLY A 138 -4.47 -1.32 -14.85
CA GLY A 138 -3.03 -1.40 -14.99
C GLY A 138 -2.37 -2.69 -14.57
N SER A 139 -1.11 -2.54 -14.18
CA SER A 139 -0.25 -3.60 -13.68
C SER A 139 -0.85 -4.35 -12.49
N ASP A 140 -1.69 -3.70 -11.68
CA ASP A 140 -2.33 -4.30 -10.50
C ASP A 140 -3.16 -5.54 -10.85
N ILE A 141 -3.97 -5.44 -11.90
CA ILE A 141 -4.79 -6.58 -12.37
C ILE A 141 -3.88 -7.64 -12.97
N ILE A 142 -2.88 -7.23 -13.76
CA ILE A 142 -1.92 -8.15 -14.38
C ILE A 142 -1.19 -8.94 -13.29
N VAL A 143 -0.62 -8.24 -12.29
CA VAL A 143 0.10 -8.86 -11.18
C VAL A 143 -0.80 -9.77 -10.35
N LYS A 144 -2.05 -9.37 -10.07
CA LYS A 144 -3.03 -10.23 -9.39
C LYS A 144 -3.31 -11.50 -10.20
N VAL A 145 -3.47 -11.40 -11.53
CA VAL A 145 -3.70 -12.57 -12.40
C VAL A 145 -2.45 -13.46 -12.46
N MET A 146 -1.26 -12.87 -12.59
CA MET A 146 0.01 -13.62 -12.58
C MET A 146 0.21 -14.38 -11.26
N ARG A 147 -0.15 -13.78 -10.13
CA ARG A 147 -0.07 -14.42 -8.82
C ARG A 147 -0.97 -15.65 -8.68
N LEU A 148 -2.09 -15.72 -9.41
CA LEU A 148 -2.90 -16.93 -9.44
C LEU A 148 -2.14 -18.13 -10.07
N ARG A 149 -1.23 -17.86 -11.01
CA ARG A 149 -0.41 -18.87 -11.68
C ARG A 149 0.92 -19.12 -10.94
N TRP A 150 1.56 -18.06 -10.45
CA TRP A 150 2.88 -18.10 -9.81
C TRP A 150 2.81 -17.73 -8.33
N LYS A 151 2.21 -18.62 -7.54
CA LYS A 151 1.97 -18.40 -6.09
C LYS A 151 3.24 -18.23 -5.28
N HIS A 152 4.40 -18.70 -5.78
CA HIS A 152 5.69 -18.64 -5.08
C HIS A 152 6.39 -17.30 -5.24
N VAL A 153 6.03 -16.49 -6.25
CA VAL A 153 6.66 -15.21 -6.50
C VAL A 153 5.99 -14.14 -5.64
N LYS A 154 6.79 -13.38 -4.90
CA LYS A 154 6.28 -12.26 -4.10
C LYS A 154 5.69 -11.18 -5.02
N THR A 155 4.55 -10.63 -4.63
CA THR A 155 3.83 -9.61 -5.42
C THR A 155 4.73 -8.42 -5.76
N GLY A 156 5.53 -7.93 -4.78
CA GLY A 156 6.45 -6.83 -5.00
C GLY A 156 7.51 -7.08 -6.06
N VAL A 157 7.97 -8.34 -6.22
CA VAL A 157 8.93 -8.69 -7.28
C VAL A 157 8.29 -8.57 -8.66
N LEU A 158 7.01 -8.94 -8.81
CA LEU A 158 6.29 -8.82 -10.08
C LEU A 158 6.10 -7.35 -10.47
N PHE A 159 5.74 -6.49 -9.51
CA PHE A 159 5.67 -5.04 -9.75
C PHE A 159 7.03 -4.48 -10.11
N LEU A 160 8.08 -4.82 -9.35
CA LEU A 160 9.44 -4.34 -9.60
C LEU A 160 9.93 -4.70 -11.01
N VAL A 161 9.67 -5.93 -11.47
CA VAL A 161 10.04 -6.36 -12.84
C VAL A 161 9.28 -5.56 -13.89
N PHE A 162 7.98 -5.34 -13.69
CA PHE A 162 7.17 -4.57 -14.63
C PHE A 162 7.62 -3.11 -14.69
N ASP A 163 7.85 -2.49 -13.55
CA ASP A 163 8.30 -1.10 -13.47
C ASP A 163 9.71 -0.93 -14.01
N ALA A 164 10.62 -1.87 -13.75
CA ALA A 164 11.96 -1.87 -14.33
C ALA A 164 11.94 -1.93 -15.86
N LEU A 165 11.05 -2.74 -16.45
CA LEU A 165 10.88 -2.78 -17.91
C LEU A 165 10.40 -1.44 -18.46
N VAL A 166 9.48 -0.76 -17.77
CA VAL A 166 8.99 0.56 -18.18
C VAL A 166 10.10 1.61 -18.06
N ILE A 167 10.90 1.59 -16.99
CA ILE A 167 12.04 2.50 -16.79
C ILE A 167 13.09 2.31 -17.89
N ILE A 168 13.42 1.07 -18.23
CA ILE A 168 14.35 0.76 -19.34
C ILE A 168 13.77 1.26 -20.66
N ALA A 169 12.49 1.03 -20.91
CA ALA A 169 11.80 1.53 -22.10
C ALA A 169 11.80 3.08 -22.14
N SER A 170 11.63 3.74 -21.00
CA SER A 170 11.73 5.21 -20.87
C SER A 170 13.08 5.71 -21.31
N TRP A 171 14.17 5.09 -20.87
CA TRP A 171 15.51 5.45 -21.33
C TRP A 171 15.66 5.33 -22.86
N ILE A 172 15.18 4.25 -23.45
CA ILE A 172 15.27 4.03 -24.90
C ILE A 172 14.44 5.06 -25.67
N VAL A 173 13.23 5.36 -25.20
CA VAL A 173 12.27 6.27 -25.86
C VAL A 173 12.70 7.73 -25.78
N PHE A 174 13.05 8.18 -24.59
CA PHE A 174 13.42 9.58 -24.35
C PHE A 174 14.91 9.85 -24.66
N ARG A 175 15.73 8.80 -24.75
CA ARG A 175 17.19 8.86 -24.95
C ARG A 175 17.90 9.73 -23.90
N ASP A 176 17.33 9.78 -22.70
CA ASP A 176 17.83 10.54 -21.56
C ASP A 176 17.88 9.64 -20.32
N LEU A 177 19.09 9.35 -19.87
CA LEU A 177 19.33 8.53 -18.70
C LEU A 177 18.85 9.24 -17.42
N THR A 178 18.91 10.58 -17.40
CA THR A 178 18.48 11.37 -16.26
C THR A 178 16.98 11.20 -16.02
N VAL A 179 16.17 11.26 -17.08
CA VAL A 179 14.72 11.03 -17.01
C VAL A 179 14.41 9.62 -16.51
N ALA A 180 15.11 8.62 -17.03
CA ALA A 180 14.93 7.22 -16.55
C ALA A 180 15.33 7.06 -15.08
N PHE A 181 16.40 7.72 -14.64
CA PHE A 181 16.79 7.72 -13.23
C PHE A 181 15.69 8.33 -12.33
N TYR A 182 15.14 9.48 -12.72
CA TYR A 182 14.07 10.11 -11.96
C TYR A 182 12.74 9.36 -12.05
N ALA A 183 12.50 8.60 -13.13
CA ALA A 183 11.39 7.62 -13.15
C ALA A 183 11.58 6.55 -12.07
N GLY A 184 12.80 6.04 -11.88
CA GLY A 184 13.14 5.14 -10.78
C GLY A 184 12.93 5.78 -9.39
N VAL A 185 13.28 7.06 -9.22
CA VAL A 185 13.00 7.81 -7.98
C VAL A 185 11.50 7.90 -7.74
N ALA A 186 10.70 8.22 -8.76
CA ALA A 186 9.24 8.29 -8.64
C ALA A 186 8.63 6.95 -8.20
N VAL A 187 9.08 5.84 -8.78
CA VAL A 187 8.64 4.47 -8.40
C VAL A 187 9.04 4.14 -6.97
N ALA A 188 10.25 4.51 -6.54
CA ALA A 188 10.69 4.27 -5.17
C ALA A 188 9.86 5.06 -4.15
N VAL A 189 9.58 6.34 -4.43
CA VAL A 189 8.72 7.18 -3.59
C VAL A 189 7.30 6.66 -3.57
N ASP A 190 6.75 6.26 -4.74
CA ASP A 190 5.41 5.67 -4.84
C ASP A 190 5.30 4.43 -3.96
N SER A 191 6.26 3.52 -4.02
CA SER A 191 6.27 2.29 -3.22
C SER A 191 6.25 2.58 -1.72
N VAL A 192 7.14 3.46 -1.24
CA VAL A 192 7.24 3.80 0.20
C VAL A 192 5.98 4.49 0.71
N VAL A 193 5.48 5.49 -0.04
CA VAL A 193 4.30 6.26 0.36
C VAL A 193 3.04 5.39 0.28
N MET A 194 2.93 4.54 -0.74
CA MET A 194 1.81 3.62 -0.89
C MET A 194 1.71 2.64 0.28
N ASP A 195 2.83 2.03 0.67
CA ASP A 195 2.89 1.14 1.83
C ASP A 195 2.49 1.87 3.12
N TYR A 196 3.01 3.09 3.32
CA TYR A 196 2.66 3.91 4.46
C TYR A 196 1.16 4.26 4.50
N VAL A 197 0.58 4.64 3.36
CA VAL A 197 -0.85 4.99 3.27
C VAL A 197 -1.74 3.75 3.38
N LEU A 198 -1.35 2.62 2.81
CA LEU A 198 -2.15 1.38 2.85
C LEU A 198 -2.16 0.73 4.23
N TYR A 199 -0.98 0.54 4.79
CA TYR A 199 -0.81 -0.24 6.01
C TYR A 199 -0.67 0.65 7.25
N GLY A 200 -0.33 1.93 7.06
CA GLY A 200 -0.12 2.90 8.15
C GLY A 200 1.23 2.71 8.85
N PRO A 201 1.50 3.52 9.87
CA PRO A 201 2.66 3.32 10.75
C PRO A 201 2.46 2.16 11.73
N ASP A 202 1.32 1.45 11.64
CA ASP A 202 0.93 0.36 12.55
C ASP A 202 1.68 -0.94 12.23
N GLU A 203 3.01 -0.88 12.24
CA GLU A 203 3.79 -2.10 12.45
C GLU A 203 3.54 -2.58 13.87
N ALA A 204 2.94 -3.75 14.00
CA ALA A 204 2.84 -4.39 15.28
C ALA A 204 4.16 -5.08 15.65
N LYS A 205 4.45 -5.12 16.94
CA LYS A 205 5.56 -5.87 17.51
C LYS A 205 5.04 -7.04 18.31
N LEU A 206 5.62 -8.20 18.07
CA LEU A 206 5.47 -9.39 18.91
C LEU A 206 6.70 -9.43 19.80
N ILE A 207 6.47 -9.39 21.11
CA ILE A 207 7.54 -9.36 22.11
C ILE A 207 7.41 -10.61 22.98
N TYR A 208 8.53 -11.32 23.11
CA TYR A 208 8.68 -12.39 24.09
C TYR A 208 9.63 -11.90 25.18
N ILE A 209 9.19 -12.00 26.43
CA ILE A 209 9.96 -11.57 27.60
C ILE A 209 10.21 -12.79 28.48
N ILE A 210 11.46 -13.10 28.71
CA ILE A 210 11.93 -14.17 29.58
C ILE A 210 12.59 -13.50 30.78
N SER A 211 11.93 -13.60 31.94
CA SER A 211 12.33 -12.94 33.16
C SER A 211 12.08 -13.85 34.35
N ASP A 212 12.71 -13.56 35.47
CA ASP A 212 12.44 -14.20 36.74
C ASP A 212 11.22 -13.57 37.47
N HIS A 213 10.72 -12.42 36.95
CA HIS A 213 9.53 -11.72 37.48
C HIS A 213 8.39 -11.56 36.48
N PRO A 214 7.93 -12.64 35.79
CA PRO A 214 6.98 -12.55 34.68
C PRO A 214 5.62 -11.98 35.10
N GLN A 215 5.19 -12.22 36.34
CA GLN A 215 3.90 -11.75 36.84
C GLN A 215 3.86 -10.23 37.03
N ARG A 216 4.93 -9.63 37.59
CA ARG A 216 5.04 -8.18 37.78
C ARG A 216 5.07 -7.45 36.44
N ILE A 217 5.88 -7.97 35.50
CA ILE A 217 5.96 -7.40 34.15
C ILE A 217 4.60 -7.46 33.45
N ARG A 218 3.87 -8.58 33.56
CA ARG A 218 2.52 -8.72 32.99
C ARG A 218 1.55 -7.70 33.60
N GLU A 219 1.56 -7.54 34.92
CA GLU A 219 0.67 -6.63 35.63
C GLU A 219 0.92 -5.17 35.22
N ARG A 220 2.17 -4.72 35.20
CA ARG A 220 2.51 -3.37 34.77
C ARG A 220 2.18 -3.14 33.28
N ILE A 221 2.42 -4.10 32.40
CA ILE A 221 2.04 -3.96 30.98
C ILE A 221 0.52 -3.80 30.83
N LEU A 222 -0.27 -4.54 31.64
CA LEU A 222 -1.72 -4.43 31.62
C LEU A 222 -2.19 -3.08 32.17
N GLU A 223 -1.62 -2.63 33.28
CA GLU A 223 -2.05 -1.41 33.97
C GLU A 223 -1.59 -0.13 33.26
N GLU A 224 -0.34 -0.09 32.80
CA GLU A 224 0.25 1.12 32.22
C GLU A 224 0.00 1.26 30.71
N LEU A 225 -0.10 0.14 30.00
CA LEU A 225 -0.25 0.15 28.52
C LEU A 225 -1.64 -0.27 28.05
N ASP A 226 -2.50 -0.76 28.93
CA ASP A 226 -3.83 -1.32 28.61
C ASP A 226 -3.76 -2.44 27.55
N ILE A 227 -2.71 -3.29 27.66
CA ILE A 227 -2.44 -4.38 26.71
C ILE A 227 -2.42 -5.69 27.46
N THR A 228 -3.14 -6.68 26.93
CA THR A 228 -3.13 -8.05 27.46
C THR A 228 -1.87 -8.81 27.06
N ALA A 229 -1.38 -9.65 27.96
CA ALA A 229 -0.26 -10.54 27.73
C ALA A 229 -0.68 -12.01 27.86
N THR A 230 -0.03 -12.90 27.14
CA THR A 230 -0.18 -14.34 27.25
C THR A 230 1.04 -14.93 27.93
N LEU A 231 0.83 -15.70 29.01
CA LEU A 231 1.91 -16.43 29.66
C LEU A 231 2.06 -17.81 29.00
N ILE A 232 3.26 -18.09 28.52
CA ILE A 232 3.64 -19.36 27.91
C ILE A 232 4.50 -20.13 28.90
N SER A 233 4.08 -21.33 29.28
CA SER A 233 4.89 -22.22 30.09
C SER A 233 6.07 -22.74 29.28
N ALA A 234 7.29 -22.56 29.82
CA ALA A 234 8.52 -22.95 29.18
C ALA A 234 9.45 -23.61 30.19
N LYS A 235 10.50 -24.28 29.72
CA LYS A 235 11.53 -24.88 30.55
C LYS A 235 12.90 -24.39 30.12
N GLY A 236 13.71 -23.94 31.05
CA GLY A 236 15.07 -23.56 30.79
C GLY A 236 15.92 -24.77 30.38
N ALA A 237 16.48 -24.77 29.17
CA ALA A 237 17.21 -25.90 28.64
C ALA A 237 18.47 -26.23 29.45
N TYR A 238 19.11 -25.22 30.03
CA TYR A 238 20.30 -25.41 30.85
C TYR A 238 19.98 -25.73 32.33
N SER A 239 19.09 -24.91 32.93
CA SER A 239 18.74 -25.02 34.36
C SER A 239 17.71 -26.13 34.65
N MET A 240 17.00 -26.60 33.61
CA MET A 240 15.84 -27.53 33.71
C MET A 240 14.74 -27.03 34.62
N GLN A 241 14.73 -25.74 34.95
CA GLN A 241 13.70 -25.10 35.76
C GLN A 241 12.50 -24.64 34.91
N ASP A 242 11.33 -24.72 35.48
CA ASP A 242 10.12 -24.19 34.85
C ASP A 242 10.17 -22.67 34.86
N LYS A 243 9.90 -22.07 33.68
CA LYS A 243 9.84 -20.62 33.47
C LYS A 243 8.54 -20.23 32.78
N GLN A 244 8.16 -18.98 32.93
CA GLN A 244 7.06 -18.38 32.19
C GLN A 244 7.60 -17.31 31.24
N VAL A 245 7.22 -17.40 29.97
CA VAL A 245 7.53 -16.39 28.97
C VAL A 245 6.31 -15.52 28.78
N VAL A 246 6.47 -14.21 28.95
CA VAL A 246 5.41 -13.24 28.69
C VAL A 246 5.42 -12.91 27.20
N MET A 247 4.38 -13.29 26.49
CA MET A 247 4.15 -12.96 25.09
C MET A 247 3.17 -11.79 24.99
N VAL A 248 3.60 -10.71 24.35
CA VAL A 248 2.78 -9.51 24.16
C VAL A 248 2.80 -9.10 22.70
N VAL A 249 1.65 -8.68 22.22
CA VAL A 249 1.52 -8.07 20.89
C VAL A 249 1.07 -6.62 21.09
N MET A 250 1.79 -5.69 20.48
CA MET A 250 1.50 -4.27 20.65
C MET A 250 1.85 -3.47 19.39
N ARG A 251 1.38 -2.23 19.32
CA ARG A 251 1.81 -1.30 18.27
C ARG A 251 3.28 -0.94 18.45
N LYS A 252 4.01 -0.76 17.37
CA LYS A 252 5.44 -0.39 17.35
C LYS A 252 5.76 0.81 18.29
N GLN A 253 4.85 1.78 18.34
CA GLN A 253 5.02 2.99 19.15
C GLN A 253 5.03 2.70 20.65
N MET A 254 4.45 1.59 21.09
CA MET A 254 4.37 1.20 22.51
C MET A 254 5.54 0.28 22.93
N ALA A 255 6.29 -0.27 21.96
CA ALA A 255 7.38 -1.16 22.27
C ALA A 255 8.49 -0.54 23.14
N PRO A 256 8.90 0.74 22.97
CA PRO A 256 9.86 1.37 23.86
C PRO A 256 9.39 1.48 25.32
N LEU A 257 8.08 1.75 25.53
CA LEU A 257 7.52 1.80 26.88
C LEU A 257 7.50 0.42 27.55
N ALA A 258 7.16 -0.61 26.78
CA ALA A 258 7.23 -1.99 27.28
C ALA A 258 8.67 -2.39 27.61
N GLU A 259 9.65 -1.95 26.83
CA GLU A 259 11.08 -2.17 27.10
C GLU A 259 11.52 -1.49 28.41
N GLU A 260 11.04 -0.28 28.69
CA GLU A 260 11.29 0.46 29.93
C GLU A 260 10.71 -0.29 31.13
N ILE A 261 9.43 -0.72 31.06
CA ILE A 261 8.79 -1.53 32.11
C ILE A 261 9.58 -2.80 32.42
N VAL A 262 10.04 -3.51 31.35
CA VAL A 262 10.81 -4.74 31.53
C VAL A 262 12.15 -4.48 32.22
N LYS A 263 12.87 -3.44 31.81
CA LYS A 263 14.18 -3.08 32.40
C LYS A 263 14.04 -2.65 33.86
N ASP A 264 12.98 -1.96 34.20
CA ASP A 264 12.70 -1.52 35.57
C ASP A 264 12.43 -2.70 36.52
N GLU A 265 11.65 -3.70 36.04
CA GLU A 265 11.28 -4.86 36.85
C GLU A 265 12.36 -5.93 36.92
N ASP A 266 13.08 -6.13 35.84
CA ASP A 266 14.16 -7.11 35.77
C ASP A 266 15.24 -6.66 34.76
N PRO A 267 16.32 -6.03 35.24
CA PRO A 267 17.43 -5.61 34.38
C PRO A 267 18.13 -6.75 33.64
N ASN A 268 17.97 -8.01 34.11
CA ASN A 268 18.52 -9.20 33.49
C ASN A 268 17.56 -9.93 32.58
N ALA A 269 16.34 -9.39 32.38
CA ALA A 269 15.36 -10.00 31.50
C ALA A 269 15.87 -10.08 30.04
N PHE A 270 15.59 -11.20 29.40
CA PHE A 270 15.88 -11.38 27.98
C PHE A 270 14.60 -11.10 27.16
N MET A 271 14.68 -10.14 26.25
CA MET A 271 13.57 -9.70 25.45
C MET A 271 13.85 -9.91 23.96
N ILE A 272 12.91 -10.59 23.26
CA ILE A 272 12.93 -10.76 21.81
C ILE A 272 11.83 -9.91 21.21
N VAL A 273 12.21 -8.94 20.37
CA VAL A 273 11.28 -8.09 19.64
C VAL A 273 11.25 -8.49 18.18
N SER A 274 10.12 -8.96 17.71
CA SER A 274 9.90 -9.35 16.31
C SER A 274 8.84 -8.45 15.67
N SER A 275 8.96 -8.18 14.37
CA SER A 275 7.91 -7.48 13.62
C SER A 275 6.80 -8.44 13.26
N ALA A 276 5.55 -8.10 13.62
CA ALA A 276 4.37 -8.81 13.20
C ALA A 276 3.75 -8.07 12.00
N SER A 277 3.71 -8.74 10.85
CA SER A 277 3.22 -8.11 9.61
C SER A 277 1.72 -7.86 9.63
N GLU A 278 0.94 -8.72 10.30
CA GLU A 278 -0.51 -8.63 10.40
C GLU A 278 -0.99 -9.23 11.70
N ILE A 279 -1.94 -8.57 12.35
CA ILE A 279 -2.62 -9.07 13.53
C ILE A 279 -4.11 -9.02 13.28
N PHE A 280 -4.77 -10.15 13.52
CA PHE A 280 -6.21 -10.31 13.43
C PHE A 280 -6.76 -10.63 14.81
N GLY A 281 -7.81 -9.94 15.22
CA GLY A 281 -8.49 -10.21 16.49
C GLY A 281 -9.19 -8.98 17.05
N GLU A 282 -9.76 -9.15 18.23
CA GLU A 282 -10.44 -8.08 18.96
C GLU A 282 -9.41 -7.01 19.36
N GLY A 283 -9.69 -5.75 19.06
CA GLY A 283 -8.74 -4.64 19.23
C GLY A 283 -7.78 -4.39 18.04
N TYR A 284 -7.74 -5.31 17.07
CA TYR A 284 -6.91 -5.23 15.86
C TYR A 284 -7.74 -5.35 14.58
N LYS A 285 -7.15 -5.88 13.49
CA LYS A 285 -7.87 -6.08 12.23
C LYS A 285 -8.96 -7.16 12.34
N ASP A 286 -10.14 -6.92 11.77
CA ASP A 286 -11.24 -7.88 11.73
C ASP A 286 -10.98 -8.96 10.66
N ILE A 287 -10.84 -10.22 11.10
CA ILE A 287 -10.63 -11.40 10.23
C ILE A 287 -11.65 -11.49 9.07
N ARG A 288 -12.85 -10.93 9.26
CA ARG A 288 -13.94 -10.98 8.26
C ARG A 288 -13.82 -9.92 7.16
N ARG A 289 -12.92 -8.95 7.28
CA ARG A 289 -12.80 -7.82 6.33
C ARG A 289 -11.80 -8.04 5.20
N GLU A 290 -10.91 -9.02 5.28
CA GLU A 290 -9.81 -9.21 4.33
C GLU A 290 -9.96 -10.41 3.37
N ARG A 291 -11.17 -10.94 3.20
CA ARG A 291 -11.46 -11.82 2.05
C ARG A 291 -11.91 -10.97 0.86
N LEU A 292 -10.95 -10.29 0.23
CA LEU A 292 -11.08 -9.68 -1.11
C LEU A 292 -9.95 -10.20 -2.01
#